data_893b7e271d0d6fb2ac6cf35593ab6df5
#
_entry.id   893b7e271d0d6fb2ac6cf35593ab6df5
#
_cell.length_a   1.000
_cell.length_b   1.000
_cell.length_c   1.000
_cell.angle_alpha   90.00
_cell.angle_beta   90.00
_cell.angle_gamma   90.00
#
_symmetry.space_group_name_H-M   'P 1'
#
loop_
_entity.id
_entity.type
_entity.pdbx_description
1 polymer ?
#
loop_
_entity_poly.entity_id
_entity_poly.type
_entity_poly.pdbx_seq_one_letter_code
_entity_poly.pdbx_strand_id
1 'polypeptide(L)'
;DYDQILVVDADTIVHPDCPNFFDETNGKYAGVMNDGDYEWVNKSISQYGSKFFNRDTFPVWRYVNGGFQIFNKTHKDYLKGLLDWYNKNSNELNQVFGKWNSTDQTCINLYREEQNLDMTILPVCYNLQDLSRKNLLYFHPQHWWSDELHFLKNGWVYHFNAIPPNPMNRDANYWIER
;
A
#
# COMPACT_ATOMS: atom_id res chain seq x y z
N ASP A 1 -4.41 18.32 16.64
CA ASP A 1 -4.17 17.30 17.65
C ASP A 1 -5.20 16.18 17.52
N TYR A 2 -4.85 15.18 16.74
CA TYR A 2 -5.68 14.00 16.52
C TYR A 2 -5.05 12.80 17.22
N ASP A 3 -5.86 11.87 17.72
CA ASP A 3 -5.37 10.63 18.34
C ASP A 3 -4.92 9.61 17.28
N GLN A 4 -5.58 9.62 16.13
CA GLN A 4 -5.25 8.80 14.97
C GLN A 4 -5.31 9.62 13.69
N ILE A 5 -4.47 9.27 12.72
CA ILE A 5 -4.46 9.84 11.37
C ILE A 5 -4.38 8.73 10.34
N LEU A 6 -5.12 8.88 9.25
CA LEU A 6 -4.96 8.10 8.03
C LEU A 6 -4.10 8.89 7.05
N VAL A 7 -3.07 8.25 6.54
CA VAL A 7 -2.33 8.68 5.35
C VAL A 7 -2.82 7.83 4.19
N VAL A 8 -3.33 8.46 3.16
CA VAL A 8 -3.89 7.80 1.98
C VAL A 8 -3.39 8.49 0.71
N ASP A 9 -3.12 7.71 -0.33
CA ASP A 9 -2.69 8.25 -1.63
C ASP A 9 -3.84 9.01 -2.31
N ALA A 10 -3.48 10.03 -3.11
CA ALA A 10 -4.45 10.91 -3.76
C ALA A 10 -5.28 10.22 -4.87
N ASP A 11 -4.85 9.06 -5.31
CA ASP A 11 -5.53 8.20 -6.30
C ASP A 11 -6.42 7.14 -5.67
N THR A 12 -7.03 7.47 -4.53
CA THR A 12 -7.98 6.61 -3.82
C THR A 12 -9.39 7.20 -3.80
N ILE A 13 -10.39 6.34 -3.76
CA ILE A 13 -11.80 6.69 -3.53
C ILE A 13 -12.30 5.91 -2.32
N VAL A 14 -12.87 6.62 -1.34
CA VAL A 14 -13.48 6.03 -0.16
C VAL A 14 -14.99 5.91 -0.37
N HIS A 15 -15.54 4.71 -0.15
CA HIS A 15 -16.98 4.49 -0.24
C HIS A 15 -17.72 5.31 0.83
N PRO A 16 -18.88 5.93 0.51
CA PRO A 16 -19.61 6.76 1.47
C PRO A 16 -20.02 6.02 2.76
N ASP A 17 -20.33 4.73 2.64
CA ASP A 17 -20.73 3.89 3.77
C ASP A 17 -19.55 3.13 4.40
N CYS A 18 -18.31 3.56 4.12
CA CYS A 18 -17.12 2.93 4.70
C CYS A 18 -17.20 2.96 6.23
N PRO A 19 -17.09 1.79 6.89
CA PRO A 19 -17.09 1.74 8.34
C PRO A 19 -15.89 2.45 8.93
N ASN A 20 -15.95 2.77 10.21
CA ASN A 20 -14.85 3.41 10.91
C ASN A 20 -13.69 2.43 11.14
N PHE A 21 -12.78 2.37 10.21
CA PHE A 21 -11.60 1.50 10.27
C PHE A 21 -10.62 1.87 11.38
N PHE A 22 -10.70 3.05 11.96
CA PHE A 22 -9.88 3.43 13.11
C PHE A 22 -10.13 2.57 14.33
N ASP A 23 -11.36 2.09 14.50
CA ASP A 23 -11.75 1.22 15.61
C ASP A 23 -11.07 -0.16 15.53
N GLU A 24 -10.67 -0.59 14.32
CA GLU A 24 -10.03 -1.89 14.08
C GLU A 24 -8.51 -1.88 14.33
N THR A 25 -7.92 -0.71 14.54
CA THR A 25 -6.44 -0.60 14.70
C THR A 25 -5.94 -1.11 16.03
N ASN A 26 -6.79 -1.20 17.05
CA ASN A 26 -6.42 -1.55 18.43
C ASN A 26 -5.29 -0.67 19.00
N GLY A 27 -5.24 0.59 18.60
CA GLY A 27 -4.20 1.54 19.02
C GLY A 27 -2.81 1.30 18.42
N LYS A 28 -2.68 0.36 17.46
CA LYS A 28 -1.44 0.04 16.78
C LYS A 28 -1.31 0.80 15.46
N TYR A 29 -0.12 0.80 14.90
CA TYR A 29 0.04 1.10 13.48
C TYR A 29 -0.81 0.11 12.68
N ALA A 30 -1.48 0.57 11.63
CA ALA A 30 -2.27 -0.31 10.80
C ALA A 30 -2.10 0.00 9.31
N GLY A 31 -2.21 -1.03 8.50
CA GLY A 31 -2.15 -0.94 7.05
C GLY A 31 -2.77 -2.17 6.40
N VAL A 32 -2.90 -2.14 5.10
CA VAL A 32 -3.42 -3.24 4.29
C VAL A 32 -2.27 -3.90 3.55
N MET A 33 -2.23 -5.24 3.57
CA MET A 33 -1.21 -6.00 2.86
C MET A 33 -1.17 -5.61 1.38
N ASN A 34 0.04 -5.43 0.85
CA ASN A 34 0.21 -5.21 -0.59
C ASN A 34 -0.01 -6.52 -1.34
N ASP A 35 -1.11 -6.65 -2.03
CA ASP A 35 -1.50 -7.83 -2.79
C ASP A 35 -1.23 -7.70 -4.31
N GLY A 36 -0.42 -6.72 -4.68
CA GLY A 36 -0.04 -6.44 -6.06
C GLY A 36 1.04 -7.37 -6.61
N ASP A 37 2.06 -6.79 -7.21
CA ASP A 37 3.17 -7.53 -7.84
C ASP A 37 4.16 -8.07 -6.81
N TYR A 38 4.00 -9.34 -6.44
CA TYR A 38 4.90 -10.01 -5.47
C TYR A 38 6.35 -10.12 -5.97
N GLU A 39 6.57 -10.24 -7.26
CA GLU A 39 7.93 -10.26 -7.82
C GLU A 39 8.63 -8.92 -7.61
N TRP A 40 7.92 -7.82 -7.87
CA TRP A 40 8.42 -6.49 -7.59
C TRP A 40 8.69 -6.28 -6.09
N VAL A 41 7.77 -6.71 -5.23
CA VAL A 41 7.92 -6.63 -3.77
C VAL A 41 9.18 -7.36 -3.32
N ASN A 42 9.38 -8.61 -3.72
CA ASN A 42 10.52 -9.41 -3.32
C ASN A 42 11.85 -8.83 -3.83
N LYS A 43 11.91 -8.36 -5.07
CA LYS A 43 13.08 -7.68 -5.62
C LYS A 43 13.41 -6.41 -4.85
N SER A 44 12.40 -5.61 -4.57
CA SER A 44 12.54 -4.37 -3.81
C SER A 44 13.06 -4.65 -2.39
N ILE A 45 12.47 -5.63 -1.69
CA ILE A 45 12.92 -6.06 -0.37
C ILE A 45 14.39 -6.48 -0.40
N SER A 46 14.78 -7.34 -1.33
CA SER A 46 16.16 -7.82 -1.43
C SER A 46 17.15 -6.67 -1.61
N GLN A 47 16.83 -5.69 -2.45
CA GLN A 47 17.74 -4.59 -2.75
C GLN A 47 17.87 -3.58 -1.61
N TYR A 48 16.75 -3.10 -1.10
CA TYR A 48 16.76 -2.15 0.01
C TYR A 48 17.19 -2.83 1.31
N GLY A 49 16.72 -4.05 1.52
CA GLY A 49 17.02 -4.83 2.71
C GLY A 49 18.50 -5.10 2.86
N SER A 50 19.16 -5.59 1.81
CA SER A 50 20.59 -5.87 1.81
C SER A 50 21.43 -4.60 1.99
N LYS A 51 21.01 -3.50 1.36
CA LYS A 51 21.78 -2.26 1.39
C LYS A 51 21.66 -1.48 2.69
N PHE A 52 20.45 -1.41 3.27
CA PHE A 52 20.16 -0.50 4.38
C PHE A 52 19.82 -1.18 5.70
N PHE A 53 19.43 -2.47 5.69
CA PHE A 53 18.89 -3.17 6.84
C PHE A 53 19.57 -4.50 7.13
N ASN A 54 20.66 -4.81 6.41
CA ASN A 54 21.40 -6.08 6.55
C ASN A 54 20.47 -7.32 6.54
N ARG A 55 19.46 -7.29 5.69
CA ARG A 55 18.53 -8.40 5.44
C ARG A 55 18.13 -8.45 3.98
N ASP A 56 17.90 -9.66 3.47
CA ASP A 56 17.46 -9.93 2.09
C ASP A 56 16.06 -10.53 2.02
N THR A 57 15.48 -10.83 3.17
CA THR A 57 14.16 -11.46 3.30
C THR A 57 13.24 -10.65 4.20
N PHE A 58 11.95 -10.78 3.91
CA PHE A 58 10.88 -10.13 4.63
C PHE A 58 9.61 -10.99 4.52
N PRO A 59 8.82 -11.16 5.58
CA PRO A 59 7.55 -11.85 5.49
C PRO A 59 6.56 -11.02 4.66
N VAL A 60 6.38 -11.37 3.38
CA VAL A 60 5.60 -10.58 2.42
C VAL A 60 4.16 -10.31 2.86
N TRP A 61 3.57 -11.20 3.67
CA TRP A 61 2.25 -10.98 4.26
C TRP A 61 2.19 -9.84 5.30
N ARG A 62 3.35 -9.36 5.73
CA ARG A 62 3.48 -8.18 6.60
C ARG A 62 3.85 -6.91 5.81
N TYR A 63 4.05 -7.05 4.51
CA TYR A 63 4.37 -5.93 3.65
C TYR A 63 3.09 -5.18 3.28
N VAL A 64 2.91 -3.99 3.84
CA VAL A 64 1.72 -3.17 3.62
C VAL A 64 1.92 -2.18 2.49
N ASN A 65 0.82 -1.84 1.83
CA ASN A 65 0.80 -0.82 0.80
C ASN A 65 1.06 0.57 1.41
N GLY A 66 1.88 1.38 0.76
CA GLY A 66 2.24 2.72 1.21
C GLY A 66 1.10 3.72 1.15
N GLY A 67 0.16 3.50 0.25
CA GLY A 67 -0.98 4.38 0.00
C GLY A 67 -2.17 4.21 0.94
N PHE A 68 -2.04 3.43 2.02
CA PHE A 68 -3.05 3.34 3.07
C PHE A 68 -2.39 2.95 4.39
N GLN A 69 -2.21 3.92 5.28
CA GLN A 69 -1.54 3.70 6.56
C GLN A 69 -2.21 4.50 7.67
N ILE A 70 -2.44 3.86 8.82
CA ILE A 70 -3.02 4.51 9.99
C ILE A 70 -1.97 4.58 11.10
N PHE A 71 -1.76 5.79 11.59
CA PHE A 71 -0.86 6.07 12.69
C PHE A 71 -1.64 6.58 13.90
N ASN A 72 -1.16 6.24 15.08
CA ASN A 72 -1.63 6.78 16.34
C ASN A 72 -0.67 7.86 16.84
N LYS A 73 -1.14 8.68 17.72
CA LYS A 73 -0.37 9.73 18.40
C LYS A 73 0.92 9.21 19.03
N THR A 74 0.91 7.96 19.52
CA THR A 74 2.07 7.29 20.09
C THR A 74 3.19 6.99 19.10
N HIS A 75 2.90 7.02 17.79
CA HIS A 75 3.88 6.75 16.74
C HIS A 75 4.66 8.00 16.28
N LYS A 76 4.50 9.14 16.95
CA LYS A 76 5.15 10.39 16.57
C LYS A 76 6.67 10.27 16.51
N ASP A 77 7.28 9.64 17.52
CA ASP A 77 8.74 9.47 17.57
C ASP A 77 9.22 8.48 16.50
N TYR A 78 8.44 7.44 16.22
CA TYR A 78 8.71 6.53 15.10
C TYR A 78 8.72 7.27 13.75
N LEU A 79 7.70 8.10 13.49
CA LEU A 79 7.62 8.89 12.23
C LEU A 79 8.79 9.86 12.10
N LYS A 80 9.19 10.50 13.21
CA LYS A 80 10.36 11.37 13.23
C LYS A 80 11.64 10.57 12.92
N GLY A 81 11.81 9.42 13.55
CA GLY A 81 12.96 8.54 13.32
C GLY A 81 13.01 8.04 11.86
N LEU A 82 11.87 7.69 11.27
CA LEU A 82 11.77 7.31 9.86
C LEU A 82 12.22 8.46 8.94
N LEU A 83 11.76 9.68 9.21
CA LEU A 83 12.15 10.86 8.42
C LEU A 83 13.65 11.16 8.55
N ASP A 84 14.19 11.10 9.76
CA ASP A 84 15.61 11.32 10.02
C ASP A 84 16.47 10.25 9.31
N TRP A 85 16.04 8.97 9.36
CA TRP A 85 16.68 7.87 8.65
C TRP A 85 16.64 8.09 7.13
N TYR A 86 15.48 8.47 6.59
CA TYR A 86 15.32 8.74 5.16
C TYR A 86 16.25 9.87 4.70
N ASN A 87 16.25 10.98 5.42
CA ASN A 87 17.10 12.14 5.10
C ASN A 87 18.59 11.79 5.13
N LYS A 88 19.01 11.01 6.14
CA LYS A 88 20.41 10.56 6.26
C LYS A 88 20.85 9.68 5.08
N ASN A 89 19.97 8.87 4.54
CA ASN A 89 20.26 7.90 3.48
C ASN A 89 19.80 8.38 2.09
N SER A 90 19.30 9.60 1.95
CA SER A 90 18.62 10.09 0.75
C SER A 90 19.44 9.95 -0.54
N ASN A 91 20.76 10.25 -0.51
CA ASN A 91 21.62 10.12 -1.67
C ASN A 91 21.75 8.68 -2.17
N GLU A 92 21.86 7.72 -1.25
CA GLU A 92 21.96 6.31 -1.58
C GLU A 92 20.62 5.71 -2.00
N LEU A 93 19.54 6.17 -1.37
CA LEU A 93 18.18 5.80 -1.74
C LEU A 93 17.88 6.21 -3.18
N ASN A 94 18.23 7.43 -3.57
CA ASN A 94 18.03 7.91 -4.94
C ASN A 94 18.75 7.05 -5.98
N GLN A 95 19.90 6.45 -5.65
CA GLN A 95 20.59 5.53 -6.55
C GLN A 95 19.85 4.20 -6.74
N VAL A 96 19.12 3.74 -5.72
CA VAL A 96 18.29 2.54 -5.80
C VAL A 96 16.99 2.85 -6.51
N PHE A 97 16.31 3.95 -6.18
CA PHE A 97 15.11 4.41 -6.85
C PHE A 97 15.28 4.55 -8.36
N GLY A 98 16.38 5.16 -8.81
CA GLY A 98 16.63 5.37 -10.23
C GLY A 98 16.73 4.08 -11.07
N LYS A 99 17.06 2.96 -10.44
CA LYS A 99 17.16 1.66 -11.13
C LYS A 99 15.85 0.92 -11.27
N TRP A 100 14.91 1.13 -10.34
CA TRP A 100 13.78 0.21 -10.16
C TRP A 100 12.43 0.89 -10.19
N ASN A 101 12.37 2.21 -10.37
CA ASN A 101 11.14 2.99 -10.18
C ASN A 101 10.45 2.64 -8.84
N SER A 102 11.28 2.34 -7.83
CA SER A 102 10.80 1.97 -6.50
C SER A 102 10.26 3.18 -5.80
N THR A 103 9.35 2.91 -4.89
CA THR A 103 8.70 3.90 -4.04
C THR A 103 9.28 3.89 -2.63
N ASP A 104 8.90 4.84 -1.83
CA ASP A 104 9.16 4.91 -0.39
C ASP A 104 8.55 3.72 0.39
N GLN A 105 7.56 3.04 -0.19
CA GLN A 105 6.82 1.93 0.43
C GLN A 105 7.74 0.85 1.01
N THR A 106 8.78 0.44 0.27
CA THR A 106 9.71 -0.61 0.74
C THR A 106 10.52 -0.13 1.94
N CYS A 107 10.99 1.11 1.92
CA CYS A 107 11.72 1.71 3.02
C CYS A 107 10.87 1.78 4.29
N ILE A 108 9.62 2.20 4.18
CA ILE A 108 8.66 2.27 5.30
C ILE A 108 8.47 0.89 5.91
N ASN A 109 8.24 -0.14 5.09
CA ASN A 109 8.04 -1.51 5.56
C ASN A 109 9.28 -2.07 6.26
N LEU A 110 10.47 -1.90 5.68
CA LEU A 110 11.72 -2.38 6.26
C LEU A 110 12.07 -1.65 7.55
N TYR A 111 11.91 -0.32 7.58
CA TYR A 111 12.16 0.48 8.78
C TYR A 111 11.20 0.10 9.91
N ARG A 112 9.92 -0.14 9.60
CA ARG A 112 8.95 -0.61 10.59
C ARG A 112 9.38 -1.93 11.25
N GLU A 113 9.82 -2.89 10.46
CA GLU A 113 10.31 -4.17 10.99
C GLU A 113 11.60 -4.01 11.80
N GLU A 114 12.50 -3.14 11.38
CA GLU A 114 13.74 -2.85 12.11
C GLU A 114 13.45 -2.25 13.49
N GLN A 115 12.43 -1.38 13.56
CA GLN A 115 12.00 -0.77 14.82
C GLN A 115 11.07 -1.67 15.64
N ASN A 116 10.76 -2.89 15.17
CA ASN A 116 9.81 -3.80 15.80
C ASN A 116 8.44 -3.14 16.12
N LEU A 117 7.99 -2.24 15.25
CA LEU A 117 6.73 -1.56 15.47
C LEU A 117 5.57 -2.55 15.33
N ASP A 118 4.77 -2.65 16.38
CA ASP A 118 3.60 -3.53 16.39
C ASP A 118 2.53 -3.02 15.40
N MET A 119 1.86 -3.95 14.74
CA MET A 119 1.02 -3.65 13.60
C MET A 119 -0.24 -4.50 13.58
N THR A 120 -1.36 -3.87 13.20
CA THR A 120 -2.58 -4.56 12.77
C THR A 120 -2.64 -4.56 11.23
N ILE A 121 -2.86 -5.73 10.64
CA ILE A 121 -3.16 -5.84 9.21
C ILE A 121 -4.67 -5.81 9.04
N LEU A 122 -5.15 -4.79 8.36
CA LEU A 122 -6.56 -4.62 8.05
C LEU A 122 -6.97 -5.49 6.85
N PRO A 123 -8.26 -5.87 6.76
CA PRO A 123 -8.81 -6.54 5.60
C PRO A 123 -8.55 -5.80 4.28
N VAL A 124 -8.37 -6.54 3.19
CA VAL A 124 -8.05 -5.98 1.87
C VAL A 124 -9.12 -5.04 1.32
N CYS A 125 -10.37 -5.16 1.78
CA CYS A 125 -11.46 -4.26 1.39
C CYS A 125 -11.22 -2.80 1.79
N TYR A 126 -10.34 -2.53 2.75
CA TYR A 126 -9.94 -1.16 3.13
C TYR A 126 -8.85 -0.56 2.24
N ASN A 127 -8.32 -1.31 1.29
CA ASN A 127 -7.43 -0.78 0.27
C ASN A 127 -7.37 -1.75 -0.93
N LEU A 128 -8.40 -1.76 -1.74
CA LEU A 128 -8.42 -2.53 -2.98
C LEU A 128 -7.48 -1.89 -3.99
N GLN A 129 -6.30 -2.44 -4.13
CA GLN A 129 -5.22 -1.93 -4.97
C GLN A 129 -5.09 -2.71 -6.28
N ASP A 130 -4.27 -2.19 -7.20
CA ASP A 130 -4.02 -2.77 -8.52
C ASP A 130 -5.31 -3.01 -9.34
N LEU A 131 -6.30 -2.15 -9.18
CA LEU A 131 -7.61 -2.29 -9.81
C LEU A 131 -7.53 -2.42 -11.32
N SER A 132 -6.61 -1.67 -11.95
CA SER A 132 -6.41 -1.75 -13.40
C SER A 132 -5.93 -3.13 -13.85
N ARG A 133 -4.99 -3.74 -13.13
CA ARG A 133 -4.50 -5.09 -13.44
C ARG A 133 -5.55 -6.14 -13.15
N LYS A 134 -6.20 -6.06 -12.00
CA LYS A 134 -7.28 -6.96 -11.62
C LYS A 134 -8.41 -6.90 -12.62
N ASN A 135 -8.76 -5.71 -13.09
CA ASN A 135 -9.76 -5.53 -14.13
C ASN A 135 -9.37 -6.22 -15.45
N LEU A 136 -8.14 -6.03 -15.91
CA LEU A 136 -7.66 -6.70 -17.13
C LEU A 136 -7.72 -8.23 -17.03
N LEU A 137 -7.43 -8.77 -15.84
CA LEU A 137 -7.53 -10.22 -15.61
C LEU A 137 -8.98 -10.71 -15.61
N TYR A 138 -9.92 -9.90 -15.14
CA TYR A 138 -11.33 -10.25 -15.05
C TYR A 138 -12.12 -9.95 -16.33
N PHE A 139 -11.66 -9.06 -17.19
CA PHE A 139 -12.28 -8.82 -18.50
C PHE A 139 -11.98 -9.86 -19.55
N HIS A 140 -11.32 -10.93 -19.20
CA HIS A 140 -11.12 -12.02 -20.13
C HIS A 140 -12.49 -12.66 -20.48
N PRO A 141 -12.81 -12.85 -21.78
CA PRO A 141 -14.13 -13.34 -22.23
C PRO A 141 -14.50 -14.73 -21.71
N GLN A 142 -13.61 -15.38 -20.97
CA GLN A 142 -13.85 -16.69 -20.35
C GLN A 142 -14.41 -16.60 -18.92
N HIS A 143 -14.59 -15.42 -18.36
CA HIS A 143 -15.26 -15.25 -17.06
C HIS A 143 -16.78 -15.29 -17.21
N TRP A 144 -17.29 -16.48 -17.41
CA TRP A 144 -18.70 -16.77 -17.68
C TRP A 144 -19.59 -16.83 -16.42
N TRP A 145 -19.00 -16.76 -15.22
CA TRP A 145 -19.76 -16.90 -13.96
C TRP A 145 -20.27 -15.60 -13.37
N SER A 146 -19.85 -14.45 -13.86
CA SER A 146 -20.33 -13.18 -13.35
C SER A 146 -20.11 -12.04 -14.34
N ASP A 147 -21.18 -11.31 -14.65
CA ASP A 147 -21.12 -10.04 -15.38
C ASP A 147 -20.65 -8.89 -14.51
N GLU A 148 -20.52 -9.12 -13.18
CA GLU A 148 -20.15 -8.12 -12.20
C GLU A 148 -18.90 -8.55 -11.45
N LEU A 149 -18.01 -7.57 -11.23
CA LEU A 149 -16.80 -7.79 -10.46
C LEU A 149 -17.13 -7.77 -8.96
N HIS A 150 -17.35 -8.95 -8.39
CA HIS A 150 -17.75 -9.08 -6.99
C HIS A 150 -16.79 -8.42 -6.01
N PHE A 151 -15.49 -8.40 -6.29
CA PHE A 151 -14.53 -7.75 -5.41
C PHE A 151 -14.75 -6.24 -5.31
N LEU A 152 -15.27 -5.60 -6.37
CA LEU A 152 -15.60 -4.16 -6.33
C LEU A 152 -16.76 -3.86 -5.37
N LYS A 153 -17.73 -4.75 -5.28
CA LYS A 153 -18.89 -4.58 -4.37
C LYS A 153 -18.51 -4.68 -2.89
N ASN A 154 -17.37 -5.28 -2.60
CA ASN A 154 -16.92 -5.52 -1.23
C ASN A 154 -15.79 -4.58 -0.80
N GLY A 155 -15.51 -3.55 -1.61
CA GLY A 155 -14.48 -2.55 -1.30
C GLY A 155 -15.03 -1.40 -0.48
N TRP A 156 -14.21 -0.93 0.47
CA TRP A 156 -14.45 0.30 1.19
C TRP A 156 -13.55 1.44 0.72
N VAL A 157 -12.32 1.10 0.32
CA VAL A 157 -11.37 2.05 -0.28
C VAL A 157 -10.81 1.45 -1.57
N TYR A 158 -10.94 2.17 -2.65
CA TYR A 158 -10.50 1.80 -3.99
C TYR A 158 -9.25 2.59 -4.33
N HIS A 159 -8.16 1.90 -4.64
CA HIS A 159 -6.86 2.49 -4.92
C HIS A 159 -6.45 2.23 -6.36
N PHE A 160 -6.30 3.29 -7.13
CA PHE A 160 -6.04 3.25 -8.57
C PHE A 160 -4.56 3.27 -8.92
N ASN A 161 -3.72 2.76 -8.02
CA ASN A 161 -2.29 2.66 -8.23
C ASN A 161 -1.94 1.81 -9.46
N ALA A 162 -0.70 1.98 -9.94
CA ALA A 162 -0.15 1.24 -11.07
C ALA A 162 -1.00 1.30 -12.37
N ILE A 163 -1.71 2.40 -12.58
CA ILE A 163 -2.46 2.62 -13.82
C ILE A 163 -1.45 2.74 -14.98
N PRO A 164 -1.52 1.86 -15.98
CA PRO A 164 -0.69 2.00 -17.17
C PRO A 164 -0.93 3.35 -17.85
N PRO A 165 0.05 3.90 -18.56
CA PRO A 165 -0.07 5.19 -19.24
C PRO A 165 -1.09 5.18 -20.40
N ASN A 166 -1.95 4.20 -20.47
CA ASN A 166 -3.05 4.11 -21.44
C ASN A 166 -4.23 4.98 -20.98
N PRO A 167 -4.70 5.95 -21.82
CA PRO A 167 -5.81 6.83 -21.49
C PRO A 167 -7.10 6.08 -21.08
N MET A 168 -7.36 4.92 -21.64
CA MET A 168 -8.55 4.11 -21.31
C MET A 168 -8.56 3.59 -19.86
N ASN A 169 -7.40 3.51 -19.22
CA ASN A 169 -7.30 3.01 -17.85
C ASN A 169 -7.19 4.15 -16.82
N ARG A 170 -7.26 5.41 -17.28
CA ARG A 170 -7.13 6.60 -16.42
C ARG A 170 -8.45 7.23 -16.02
N ASP A 171 -9.55 6.74 -16.56
CA ASP A 171 -10.85 7.30 -16.24
C ASP A 171 -11.39 6.66 -14.94
N ALA A 172 -11.12 7.34 -13.83
CA ALA A 172 -11.69 6.94 -12.53
C ALA A 172 -13.23 6.93 -12.57
N ASN A 173 -13.86 7.72 -13.45
CA ASN A 173 -15.31 7.73 -13.60
C ASN A 173 -15.84 6.37 -14.06
N TYR A 174 -15.08 5.65 -14.88
CA TYR A 174 -15.42 4.30 -15.31
C TYR A 174 -15.69 3.36 -14.11
N TRP A 175 -14.98 3.57 -12.99
CA TRP A 175 -15.12 2.76 -11.79
C TRP A 175 -16.23 3.28 -10.85
N ILE A 176 -16.48 4.59 -10.89
CA ILE A 176 -17.53 5.25 -10.08
C ILE A 176 -18.92 4.93 -10.63
N GLU A 177 -19.05 4.79 -11.94
CA GLU A 177 -20.33 4.53 -12.62
C GLU A 177 -20.73 3.04 -12.63
N ARG A 178 -19.87 2.14 -12.13
CA ARG A 178 -20.10 0.70 -12.03
C ARG A 178 -20.27 0.23 -10.61
#